data_4a49f211c11f39de19aea54c2a2d13b6
#
_entry.id   4a49f211c11f39de19aea54c2a2d13b6
#
_cell.length_a   1.000
_cell.length_b   1.000
_cell.length_c   1.000
_cell.angle_alpha   90.00
_cell.angle_beta   90.00
_cell.angle_gamma   90.00
#
_symmetry.space_group_name_H-M   'P 1'
#
loop_
_entity.id
_entity.type
_entity.pdbx_description
1 polymer ?
#
loop_
_entity_poly.entity_id
_entity_poly.type
_entity_poly.pdbx_seq_one_letter_code
_entity_poly.pdbx_strand_id
1 'polypeptide(L)'
;AQAVAAGAVAVLCAGPPPDVGAAVVETENPRRMMAVLAARLCGEPARAMTMIGVTGTKGKTTTAHLLAAILQADGRRVGLVGTNGVCWPGHRHDLNHTTPESCDLQALLRRMADDGCDACVMEVSSLGMKFDRAAGIEFDVGVFTNLSPDHIGPGEHADFAEYLHWKAALFQHCLLYTSDAA
;
A
#
# COMPACT_ATOMS: atom_id res chain seq x y z
N ALA A 1 -1.70 -5.39 26.53
CA ALA A 1 -2.85 -5.27 27.45
C ALA A 1 -4.08 -4.66 26.76
N GLN A 2 -4.02 -3.42 26.21
CA GLN A 2 -5.21 -2.75 25.62
C GLN A 2 -5.86 -3.52 24.48
N ALA A 3 -5.08 -4.06 23.52
CA ALA A 3 -5.62 -4.85 22.40
C ALA A 3 -6.37 -6.09 22.87
N VAL A 4 -5.84 -6.80 23.88
CA VAL A 4 -6.48 -7.98 24.45
C VAL A 4 -7.77 -7.60 25.22
N ALA A 5 -7.73 -6.50 25.97
CA ALA A 5 -8.94 -5.97 26.63
C ALA A 5 -10.02 -5.55 25.60
N ALA A 6 -9.62 -5.17 24.38
CA ALA A 6 -10.52 -4.89 23.27
C ALA A 6 -10.92 -6.14 22.46
N GLY A 7 -10.56 -7.34 22.92
CA GLY A 7 -10.98 -8.61 22.30
C GLY A 7 -9.98 -9.24 21.34
N ALA A 8 -8.72 -8.76 21.29
CA ALA A 8 -7.72 -9.42 20.48
C ALA A 8 -7.40 -10.81 21.01
N VAL A 9 -7.51 -11.82 20.16
CA VAL A 9 -7.23 -13.24 20.48
C VAL A 9 -5.76 -13.60 20.25
N ALA A 10 -5.04 -12.77 19.51
CA ALA A 10 -3.61 -12.92 19.25
C ALA A 10 -2.92 -11.56 19.17
N VAL A 11 -1.62 -11.54 19.46
CA VAL A 11 -0.76 -10.34 19.42
C VAL A 11 0.49 -10.65 18.61
N LEU A 12 0.84 -9.76 17.69
CA LEU A 12 2.15 -9.78 17.01
C LEU A 12 3.10 -8.86 17.78
N CYS A 13 4.30 -9.31 18.06
CA CYS A 13 5.32 -8.49 18.72
C CYS A 13 6.71 -8.74 18.15
N ALA A 14 7.58 -7.74 18.28
CA ALA A 14 9.01 -7.89 18.12
C ALA A 14 9.64 -8.08 19.51
N GLY A 15 10.56 -9.05 19.63
CA GLY A 15 11.22 -9.36 20.90
C GLY A 15 10.39 -10.21 21.85
N PRO A 16 10.82 -10.32 23.12
CA PRO A 16 10.25 -11.30 24.06
C PRO A 16 8.74 -11.16 24.19
N PRO A 17 8.00 -12.29 24.13
CA PRO A 17 6.55 -12.28 24.16
C PRO A 17 6.03 -11.72 25.50
N PRO A 18 5.12 -10.73 25.48
CA PRO A 18 4.48 -10.25 26.69
C PRO A 18 3.51 -11.29 27.26
N ASP A 19 3.44 -11.41 28.59
CA ASP A 19 2.38 -12.17 29.25
C ASP A 19 1.08 -11.36 29.24
N VAL A 20 0.18 -11.67 28.32
CA VAL A 20 -1.05 -10.88 28.08
C VAL A 20 -2.33 -11.71 28.04
N GLY A 21 -2.28 -13.00 28.32
CA GLY A 21 -3.46 -13.87 28.31
C GLY A 21 -4.06 -14.09 26.92
N ALA A 22 -3.29 -13.92 25.85
CA ALA A 22 -3.66 -14.17 24.46
C ALA A 22 -2.53 -14.90 23.73
N ALA A 23 -2.80 -15.51 22.60
CA ALA A 23 -1.75 -16.09 21.77
C ALA A 23 -0.76 -14.98 21.32
N VAL A 24 0.54 -15.25 21.46
CA VAL A 24 1.57 -14.29 21.03
C VAL A 24 2.41 -14.92 19.93
N VAL A 25 2.57 -14.17 18.84
CA VAL A 25 3.43 -14.52 17.71
C VAL A 25 4.59 -13.53 17.67
N GLU A 26 5.78 -14.04 17.95
CA GLU A 26 7.01 -13.26 17.81
C GLU A 26 7.44 -13.20 16.35
N THR A 27 7.83 -12.02 15.90
CA THR A 27 8.31 -11.78 14.53
C THR A 27 9.27 -10.60 14.53
N GLU A 28 10.26 -10.63 13.64
CA GLU A 28 11.22 -9.52 13.49
C GLU A 28 10.53 -8.22 13.02
N ASN A 29 9.50 -8.34 12.19
CA ASN A 29 8.74 -7.19 11.67
C ASN A 29 7.23 -7.41 11.81
N PRO A 30 6.61 -7.01 12.95
CA PRO A 30 5.18 -7.14 13.17
C PRO A 30 4.32 -6.39 12.16
N ARG A 31 4.78 -5.23 11.65
CA ARG A 31 4.03 -4.46 10.65
C ARG A 31 3.94 -5.20 9.31
N ARG A 32 5.06 -5.75 8.84
CA ARG A 32 5.09 -6.57 7.63
C ARG A 32 4.24 -7.83 7.78
N MET A 33 4.37 -8.52 8.91
CA MET A 33 3.57 -9.71 9.20
C MET A 33 2.08 -9.38 9.22
N MET A 34 1.68 -8.29 9.86
CA MET A 34 0.29 -7.82 9.88
C MET A 34 -0.23 -7.56 8.45
N ALA A 35 0.56 -6.93 7.59
CA ALA A 35 0.17 -6.67 6.21
C ALA A 35 -0.05 -7.95 5.40
N VAL A 36 0.86 -8.92 5.54
CA VAL A 36 0.74 -10.24 4.88
C VAL A 36 -0.46 -11.02 5.39
N LEU A 37 -0.69 -11.00 6.70
CA LEU A 37 -1.87 -11.66 7.30
C LEU A 37 -3.17 -10.98 6.85
N ALA A 38 -3.22 -9.65 6.82
CA ALA A 38 -4.38 -8.91 6.31
C ALA A 38 -4.69 -9.28 4.85
N ALA A 39 -3.67 -9.34 3.99
CA ALA A 39 -3.83 -9.77 2.60
C ALA A 39 -4.45 -11.17 2.50
N ARG A 40 -3.93 -12.13 3.27
CA ARG A 40 -4.45 -13.51 3.29
C ARG A 40 -5.87 -13.61 3.85
N LEU A 41 -6.16 -12.92 4.95
CA LEU A 41 -7.50 -12.91 5.55
C LEU A 41 -8.54 -12.26 4.64
N CYS A 42 -8.13 -11.28 3.82
CA CYS A 42 -8.97 -10.68 2.80
C CYS A 42 -9.02 -11.50 1.48
N GLY A 43 -8.39 -12.67 1.42
CA GLY A 43 -8.37 -13.53 0.23
C GLY A 43 -7.47 -13.03 -0.89
N GLU A 44 -6.37 -12.34 -0.56
CA GLU A 44 -5.36 -11.82 -1.50
C GLU A 44 -5.98 -11.01 -2.66
N PRO A 45 -6.79 -9.98 -2.37
CA PRO A 45 -7.64 -9.31 -3.38
C PRO A 45 -6.84 -8.65 -4.50
N ALA A 46 -5.59 -8.24 -4.24
CA ALA A 46 -4.70 -7.68 -5.26
C ALA A 46 -4.46 -8.64 -6.44
N ARG A 47 -4.50 -9.95 -6.22
CA ARG A 47 -4.32 -10.94 -7.29
C ARG A 47 -5.50 -11.05 -8.27
N ALA A 48 -6.65 -10.49 -7.90
CA ALA A 48 -7.83 -10.46 -8.76
C ALA A 48 -7.86 -9.25 -9.70
N MET A 49 -6.92 -8.32 -9.55
CA MET A 49 -6.87 -7.06 -10.28
C MET A 49 -5.47 -6.81 -10.84
N THR A 50 -5.39 -6.08 -11.95
CA THR A 50 -4.12 -5.51 -12.40
C THR A 50 -3.72 -4.36 -11.45
N MET A 51 -2.65 -4.55 -10.70
CA MET A 51 -2.16 -3.58 -9.71
C MET A 51 -1.10 -2.67 -10.30
N ILE A 52 -1.34 -1.37 -10.32
CA ILE A 52 -0.41 -0.35 -10.82
C ILE A 52 0.01 0.56 -9.67
N GLY A 53 1.29 0.50 -9.30
CA GLY A 53 1.87 1.35 -8.25
C GLY A 53 2.53 2.59 -8.85
N VAL A 54 2.18 3.78 -8.36
CA VAL A 54 2.77 5.04 -8.80
C VAL A 54 3.54 5.68 -7.65
N THR A 55 4.84 5.86 -7.82
CA THR A 55 5.70 6.55 -6.85
C THR A 55 6.44 7.73 -7.48
N GLY A 56 7.09 8.52 -6.66
CA GLY A 56 7.87 9.71 -7.04
C GLY A 56 7.67 10.84 -6.02
N THR A 57 8.40 11.92 -6.18
CA THR A 57 8.24 13.08 -5.29
C THR A 57 6.95 13.82 -5.62
N LYS A 58 6.77 14.21 -6.88
CA LYS A 58 5.61 14.97 -7.37
C LYS A 58 4.93 14.26 -8.54
N GLY A 59 3.69 14.61 -8.81
CA GLY A 59 2.95 14.10 -9.95
C GLY A 59 2.29 12.73 -9.75
N LYS A 60 2.45 12.07 -8.61
CA LYS A 60 1.81 10.77 -8.32
C LYS A 60 0.29 10.82 -8.56
N THR A 61 -0.38 11.76 -7.93
CA THR A 61 -1.84 11.93 -8.02
C THR A 61 -2.29 12.17 -9.46
N THR A 62 -1.63 13.09 -10.17
CA THR A 62 -1.96 13.38 -11.57
C THR A 62 -1.77 12.15 -12.45
N THR A 63 -0.62 11.48 -12.33
CA THR A 63 -0.31 10.26 -13.10
C THR A 63 -1.30 9.14 -12.79
N ALA A 64 -1.63 8.93 -11.50
CA ALA A 64 -2.58 7.90 -11.11
C ALA A 64 -3.98 8.15 -11.69
N HIS A 65 -4.45 9.39 -11.68
CA HIS A 65 -5.75 9.74 -12.28
C HIS A 65 -5.74 9.59 -13.81
N LEU A 66 -4.65 9.97 -14.47
CA LEU A 66 -4.52 9.79 -15.92
C LEU A 66 -4.52 8.31 -16.31
N LEU A 67 -3.77 7.48 -15.60
CA LEU A 67 -3.75 6.03 -15.82
C LEU A 67 -5.14 5.41 -15.57
N ALA A 68 -5.80 5.80 -14.49
CA ALA A 68 -7.15 5.32 -14.21
C ALA A 68 -8.14 5.73 -15.33
N ALA A 69 -8.06 6.98 -15.82
CA ALA A 69 -8.90 7.46 -16.91
C ALA A 69 -8.66 6.71 -18.23
N ILE A 70 -7.39 6.42 -18.57
CA ILE A 70 -7.02 5.64 -19.76
C ILE A 70 -7.60 4.22 -19.66
N LEU A 71 -7.42 3.55 -18.54
CA LEU A 71 -7.96 2.21 -18.33
C LEU A 71 -9.49 2.17 -18.35
N GLN A 72 -10.16 3.19 -17.79
CA GLN A 72 -11.60 3.34 -17.84
C GLN A 72 -12.09 3.57 -19.28
N ALA A 73 -11.36 4.36 -20.07
CA ALA A 73 -11.68 4.57 -21.49
C ALA A 73 -11.52 3.28 -22.32
N ASP A 74 -10.64 2.37 -21.88
CA ASP A 74 -10.48 1.01 -22.44
C ASP A 74 -11.53 0.02 -21.91
N GLY A 75 -12.52 0.49 -21.16
CA GLY A 75 -13.64 -0.31 -20.65
C GLY A 75 -13.38 -1.04 -19.32
N ARG A 76 -12.25 -0.78 -18.66
CA ARG A 76 -11.89 -1.41 -17.39
C ARG A 76 -12.66 -0.81 -16.20
N ARG A 77 -12.93 -1.62 -15.20
CA ARG A 77 -13.49 -1.18 -13.90
C ARG A 77 -12.33 -0.91 -12.94
N VAL A 78 -12.00 0.37 -12.76
CA VAL A 78 -10.76 0.79 -12.10
C VAL A 78 -11.02 1.32 -10.70
N GLY A 79 -10.30 0.78 -9.71
CA GLY A 79 -10.10 1.37 -8.41
C GLY A 79 -8.93 2.37 -8.42
N LEU A 80 -9.04 3.44 -7.65
CA LEU A 80 -7.97 4.42 -7.44
C LEU A 80 -7.76 4.66 -5.95
N VAL A 81 -6.53 4.55 -5.49
CA VAL A 81 -6.12 4.79 -4.10
C VAL A 81 -5.04 5.86 -4.08
N GLY A 82 -5.22 6.94 -3.34
CA GLY A 82 -4.21 7.99 -3.28
C GLY A 82 -4.54 9.15 -2.35
N THR A 83 -3.84 10.26 -2.56
CA THR A 83 -3.93 11.46 -1.73
C THR A 83 -5.36 12.05 -1.69
N ASN A 84 -6.11 11.92 -2.77
CA ASN A 84 -7.48 12.40 -2.87
C ASN A 84 -8.53 11.39 -2.36
N GLY A 85 -8.09 10.40 -1.58
CA GLY A 85 -8.94 9.35 -1.07
C GLY A 85 -8.89 8.08 -1.92
N VAL A 86 -9.89 7.24 -1.75
CA VAL A 86 -10.10 6.02 -2.52
C VAL A 86 -11.42 6.09 -3.25
N CYS A 87 -11.44 5.69 -4.52
CA CYS A 87 -12.66 5.60 -5.30
C CYS A 87 -12.65 4.42 -6.28
N TRP A 88 -13.83 3.87 -6.53
CA TRP A 88 -14.12 2.91 -7.59
C TRP A 88 -15.59 3.09 -8.01
N PRO A 89 -16.08 2.48 -9.09
CA PRO A 89 -17.41 2.75 -9.60
C PRO A 89 -18.51 2.69 -8.53
N GLY A 90 -19.17 3.82 -8.28
CA GLY A 90 -20.22 3.97 -7.27
C GLY A 90 -19.77 4.25 -5.83
N HIS A 91 -18.47 4.27 -5.57
CA HIS A 91 -17.91 4.42 -4.22
C HIS A 91 -16.83 5.49 -4.15
N ARG A 92 -16.82 6.22 -3.03
CA ARG A 92 -15.74 7.17 -2.68
C ARG A 92 -15.62 7.26 -1.17
N HIS A 93 -14.37 7.24 -0.67
CA HIS A 93 -14.05 7.38 0.75
C HIS A 93 -12.80 8.25 0.90
N ASP A 94 -12.79 9.09 1.92
CA ASP A 94 -11.62 9.87 2.29
C ASP A 94 -10.60 8.98 3.00
N LEU A 95 -9.33 9.32 2.85
CA LEU A 95 -8.21 8.63 3.49
C LEU A 95 -7.38 9.60 4.32
N ASN A 96 -6.83 9.14 5.44
CA ASN A 96 -5.92 9.92 6.26
C ASN A 96 -4.48 9.94 5.71
N HIS A 97 -4.15 9.01 4.82
CA HIS A 97 -2.81 8.85 4.24
C HIS A 97 -2.91 8.53 2.75
N THR A 98 -1.97 9.04 1.97
CA THR A 98 -1.83 8.71 0.52
C THR A 98 -1.79 7.20 0.28
N THR A 99 -1.09 6.47 1.15
CA THR A 99 -1.05 5.01 1.19
C THR A 99 -1.67 4.59 2.53
N PRO A 100 -2.87 3.98 2.56
CA PRO A 100 -3.54 3.55 3.79
C PRO A 100 -2.73 2.57 4.62
N GLU A 101 -3.08 2.39 5.89
CA GLU A 101 -2.54 1.30 6.71
C GLU A 101 -2.93 -0.06 6.10
N SER A 102 -2.09 -1.05 6.28
CA SER A 102 -2.18 -2.32 5.55
C SER A 102 -3.53 -3.04 5.72
N CYS A 103 -4.10 -3.06 6.91
CA CYS A 103 -5.40 -3.71 7.14
C CYS A 103 -6.53 -2.99 6.39
N ASP A 104 -6.56 -1.67 6.45
CA ASP A 104 -7.57 -0.87 5.76
C ASP A 104 -7.40 -1.00 4.24
N LEU A 105 -6.16 -0.98 3.76
CA LEU A 105 -5.86 -1.15 2.34
C LEU A 105 -6.35 -2.49 1.82
N GLN A 106 -6.07 -3.60 2.51
CA GLN A 106 -6.53 -4.93 2.08
C GLN A 106 -8.06 -5.05 2.10
N ALA A 107 -8.73 -4.45 3.11
CA ALA A 107 -10.18 -4.42 3.16
C ALA A 107 -10.78 -3.60 2.00
N LEU A 108 -10.17 -2.48 1.63
CA LEU A 108 -10.59 -1.68 0.48
C LEU A 108 -10.39 -2.42 -0.85
N LEU A 109 -9.23 -3.06 -1.04
CA LEU A 109 -8.95 -3.89 -2.23
C LEU A 109 -9.94 -5.06 -2.32
N ARG A 110 -10.31 -5.68 -1.19
CA ARG A 110 -11.33 -6.76 -1.18
C ARG A 110 -12.68 -6.24 -1.68
N ARG A 111 -13.13 -5.08 -1.18
CA ARG A 111 -14.37 -4.45 -1.65
C ARG A 111 -14.34 -4.10 -3.14
N MET A 112 -13.21 -3.55 -3.63
CA MET A 112 -13.04 -3.27 -5.06
C MET A 112 -13.16 -4.55 -5.91
N ALA A 113 -12.51 -5.64 -5.48
CA ALA A 113 -12.58 -6.93 -6.18
C ALA A 113 -14.00 -7.51 -6.14
N ASP A 114 -14.69 -7.44 -5.00
CA ASP A 114 -16.09 -7.90 -4.86
C ASP A 114 -17.06 -7.10 -5.75
N ASP A 115 -16.79 -5.80 -5.90
CA ASP A 115 -17.56 -4.92 -6.79
C ASP A 115 -17.14 -5.03 -8.27
N GLY A 116 -16.26 -6.00 -8.58
CA GLY A 116 -15.86 -6.34 -9.95
C GLY A 116 -14.86 -5.39 -10.58
N CYS A 117 -14.03 -4.68 -9.77
CA CYS A 117 -12.86 -3.99 -10.33
C CYS A 117 -11.86 -5.01 -10.86
N ASP A 118 -11.31 -4.74 -12.04
CA ASP A 118 -10.31 -5.55 -12.71
C ASP A 118 -8.92 -4.88 -12.78
N ALA A 119 -8.85 -3.63 -12.33
CA ALA A 119 -7.60 -2.89 -12.16
C ALA A 119 -7.67 -1.96 -10.94
N CYS A 120 -6.52 -1.71 -10.32
CA CYS A 120 -6.35 -0.71 -9.28
C CYS A 120 -5.07 0.10 -9.53
N VAL A 121 -5.21 1.43 -9.60
CA VAL A 121 -4.08 2.34 -9.64
C VAL A 121 -3.88 2.92 -8.25
N MET A 122 -2.67 2.81 -7.71
CA MET A 122 -2.38 3.17 -6.33
C MET A 122 -1.17 4.09 -6.24
N GLU A 123 -1.33 5.24 -5.55
CA GLU A 123 -0.19 6.05 -5.13
C GLU A 123 0.56 5.34 -4.01
N VAL A 124 1.86 5.10 -4.21
CA VAL A 124 2.74 4.45 -3.25
C VAL A 124 3.75 5.46 -2.73
N SER A 125 3.54 5.94 -1.51
CA SER A 125 4.45 6.87 -0.86
C SER A 125 5.68 6.16 -0.29
N SER A 126 6.80 6.87 -0.15
CA SER A 126 8.01 6.32 0.49
C SER A 126 7.76 5.89 1.93
N LEU A 127 6.96 6.65 2.69
CA LEU A 127 6.54 6.26 4.03
C LEU A 127 5.61 5.04 4.01
N GLY A 128 4.77 4.88 2.99
CA GLY A 128 3.96 3.69 2.79
C GLY A 128 4.82 2.43 2.64
N MET A 129 5.94 2.53 1.92
CA MET A 129 6.92 1.44 1.80
C MET A 129 7.71 1.25 3.11
N LYS A 130 8.21 2.34 3.71
CA LYS A 130 8.97 2.30 4.97
C LYS A 130 8.18 1.62 6.11
N PHE A 131 6.88 1.82 6.15
CA PHE A 131 6.00 1.24 7.17
C PHE A 131 5.27 -0.03 6.72
N ASP A 132 5.73 -0.70 5.68
CA ASP A 132 5.17 -1.96 5.16
C ASP A 132 3.66 -1.90 4.85
N ARG A 133 3.11 -0.71 4.54
CA ARG A 133 1.67 -0.55 4.28
C ARG A 133 1.21 -1.29 3.03
N ALA A 134 2.10 -1.38 2.02
CA ALA A 134 1.84 -2.11 0.78
C ALA A 134 2.42 -3.53 0.77
N ALA A 135 2.97 -4.02 1.90
CA ALA A 135 3.45 -5.39 1.99
C ALA A 135 2.28 -6.38 1.77
N GLY A 136 2.55 -7.47 1.05
CA GLY A 136 1.51 -8.42 0.64
C GLY A 136 0.77 -8.01 -0.65
N ILE A 137 1.15 -6.91 -1.29
CA ILE A 137 0.73 -6.54 -2.64
C ILE A 137 1.89 -6.78 -3.60
N GLU A 138 1.63 -7.49 -4.67
CA GLU A 138 2.49 -7.64 -5.82
C GLU A 138 1.96 -6.71 -6.91
N PHE A 139 2.76 -5.80 -7.41
CA PHE A 139 2.35 -4.87 -8.45
C PHE A 139 2.70 -5.42 -9.82
N ASP A 140 1.76 -5.40 -10.74
CA ASP A 140 2.02 -5.78 -12.15
C ASP A 140 2.89 -4.72 -12.82
N VAL A 141 2.65 -3.43 -12.51
CA VAL A 141 3.38 -2.30 -13.08
C VAL A 141 3.78 -1.31 -12.01
N GLY A 142 5.05 -0.92 -12.00
CA GLY A 142 5.58 0.19 -11.20
C GLY A 142 5.90 1.41 -12.07
N VAL A 143 5.40 2.58 -11.66
CA VAL A 143 5.63 3.86 -12.35
C VAL A 143 6.40 4.80 -11.44
N PHE A 144 7.52 5.34 -11.93
CA PHE A 144 8.33 6.35 -11.25
C PHE A 144 8.20 7.68 -11.96
N THR A 145 7.67 8.70 -11.29
CA THR A 145 7.42 10.00 -11.93
C THR A 145 8.65 10.91 -11.93
N ASN A 146 9.24 11.13 -10.77
CA ASN A 146 10.44 11.95 -10.57
C ASN A 146 10.99 11.82 -9.15
N LEU A 147 12.20 12.33 -8.92
CA LEU A 147 12.86 12.40 -7.64
C LEU A 147 13.46 13.77 -7.39
N SER A 148 13.11 14.37 -6.26
CA SER A 148 13.75 15.59 -5.73
C SER A 148 13.75 15.51 -4.21
N PRO A 149 14.65 16.24 -3.49
CA PRO A 149 14.64 16.25 -2.03
C PRO A 149 13.28 16.68 -1.48
N ASP A 150 12.70 15.83 -0.64
CA ASP A 150 11.43 16.04 0.03
C ASP A 150 11.30 15.04 1.19
N HIS A 151 10.42 15.29 2.15
CA HIS A 151 10.15 14.36 3.25
C HIS A 151 11.40 13.93 4.04
N ILE A 152 12.33 14.88 4.29
CA ILE A 152 13.54 14.65 5.09
C ILE A 152 13.38 15.42 6.39
N GLY A 153 13.30 14.71 7.52
CA GLY A 153 13.13 15.33 8.83
C GLY A 153 12.59 14.39 9.91
N PRO A 154 12.37 14.90 11.11
CA PRO A 154 11.85 14.11 12.23
C PRO A 154 10.51 13.44 11.89
N GLY A 155 10.44 12.12 12.04
CA GLY A 155 9.23 11.34 11.75
C GLY A 155 9.04 10.93 10.27
N GLU A 156 9.95 11.38 9.40
CA GLU A 156 9.96 11.04 7.98
C GLU A 156 11.22 10.22 7.62
N HIS A 157 12.06 10.71 6.71
CA HIS A 157 13.32 10.06 6.34
C HIS A 157 14.51 10.78 6.97
N ALA A 158 15.55 10.03 7.36
CA ALA A 158 16.76 10.59 7.96
C ALA A 158 17.54 11.44 6.97
N ASP A 159 17.56 11.01 5.71
CA ASP A 159 18.27 11.68 4.62
C ASP A 159 17.68 11.34 3.25
N PHE A 160 18.29 11.92 2.20
CA PHE A 160 17.87 11.69 0.82
C PHE A 160 18.13 10.25 0.34
N ALA A 161 19.15 9.59 0.86
CA ALA A 161 19.46 8.21 0.49
C ALA A 161 18.39 7.26 1.02
N GLU A 162 17.94 7.45 2.24
CA GLU A 162 16.82 6.68 2.80
C GLU A 162 15.52 6.96 2.02
N TYR A 163 15.25 8.22 1.69
CA TYR A 163 14.07 8.58 0.90
C TYR A 163 14.07 7.90 -0.48
N LEU A 164 15.19 7.93 -1.19
CA LEU A 164 15.38 7.23 -2.46
C LEU A 164 15.20 5.72 -2.29
N HIS A 165 15.84 5.13 -1.27
CA HIS A 165 15.74 3.70 -0.98
C HIS A 165 14.28 3.24 -0.88
N TRP A 166 13.47 3.94 -0.10
CA TRP A 166 12.06 3.55 0.08
C TRP A 166 11.18 3.81 -1.14
N LYS A 167 11.53 4.76 -2.00
CA LYS A 167 10.85 4.89 -3.31
C LYS A 167 11.22 3.76 -4.26
N ALA A 168 12.50 3.41 -4.31
CA ALA A 168 13.00 2.32 -5.14
C ALA A 168 12.47 0.94 -4.67
N ALA A 169 12.13 0.80 -3.39
CA ALA A 169 11.59 -0.43 -2.84
C ALA A 169 10.28 -0.89 -3.52
N LEU A 170 9.48 0.01 -4.10
CA LEU A 170 8.31 -0.36 -4.90
C LEU A 170 8.68 -1.35 -6.01
N PHE A 171 9.81 -1.14 -6.67
CA PHE A 171 10.22 -1.94 -7.85
C PHE A 171 10.70 -3.35 -7.47
N GLN A 172 11.01 -3.60 -6.21
CA GLN A 172 11.28 -4.94 -5.70
C GLN A 172 10.00 -5.78 -5.55
N HIS A 173 8.83 -5.13 -5.62
CA HIS A 173 7.50 -5.71 -5.53
C HIS A 173 6.73 -5.63 -6.86
N CYS A 174 7.41 -5.36 -7.97
CA CYS A 174 6.81 -5.25 -9.30
C CYS A 174 7.23 -6.42 -10.19
N LEU A 175 6.27 -6.98 -10.93
CA LEU A 175 6.53 -7.99 -11.95
C LEU A 175 7.15 -7.37 -13.22
N LEU A 176 6.70 -6.17 -13.58
CA LEU A 176 7.23 -5.38 -14.68
C LEU A 176 7.59 -3.98 -14.19
N TYR A 177 8.75 -3.49 -14.57
CA TYR A 177 9.12 -2.08 -14.38
C TYR A 177 9.71 -1.54 -15.68
N THR A 178 9.29 -0.32 -16.04
CA THR A 178 9.93 0.44 -17.11
C THR A 178 10.85 1.47 -16.47
N SER A 179 12.14 1.32 -16.61
CA SER A 179 13.14 2.31 -16.25
C SER A 179 13.64 2.99 -17.53
N ASP A 180 12.79 3.73 -18.20
CA ASP A 180 13.19 4.67 -19.23
C ASP A 180 13.24 6.10 -18.66
N ALA A 181 13.96 6.26 -17.57
CA ALA A 181 14.44 7.56 -17.12
C ALA A 181 15.95 7.55 -17.34
N ALA A 182 16.36 7.85 -18.60
CA ALA A 182 17.71 8.25 -18.91
C ALA A 182 18.01 9.63 -18.32
#